data_c957492930e252b27ce22d6ee013eb56
#
_entry.id   c957492930e252b27ce22d6ee013eb56
#
_cell.length_a   1.000
_cell.length_b   1.000
_cell.length_c   1.000
_cell.angle_alpha   90.00
_cell.angle_beta   90.00
_cell.angle_gamma   90.00
#
_symmetry.space_group_name_H-M   'P 1'
#
loop_
_entity.id
_entity.type
_entity.pdbx_description
1 polymer ?
#
loop_
_entity_poly.entity_id
_entity_poly.type
_entity_poly.pdbx_seq_one_letter_code
_entity_poly.pdbx_strand_id
1 'polypeptide(L)'
;MNQIAENDLFLGTWQLQADLSDYAFGQPPAEGIYLISRYGEGYKFDITWTTIEGQQMETSYVGVPDGEKYPFENPQIADAVSLTRVDELILDSETFKDGRRLTHARRELIENRDRMRVTQSAETPDGTVFSNISYYQKIV
;
A
#
# COMPACT_ATOMS: atom_id res chain seq x y z
N MET A 1 -12.74 16.51 9.41
CA MET A 1 -12.40 16.72 8.00
C MET A 1 -11.41 15.67 7.59
N ASN A 2 -11.68 14.99 6.48
CA ASN A 2 -10.88 13.86 6.04
C ASN A 2 -9.98 14.20 4.85
N GLN A 3 -9.99 15.47 4.47
CA GLN A 3 -9.17 15.93 3.35
C GLN A 3 -7.69 15.92 3.73
N ILE A 4 -6.86 15.39 2.83
CA ILE A 4 -5.42 15.36 3.08
C ILE A 4 -4.82 16.76 2.84
N ALA A 5 -3.72 17.06 3.53
CA ALA A 5 -3.02 18.32 3.39
C ALA A 5 -2.31 18.41 2.04
N GLU A 6 -2.09 19.62 1.53
CA GLU A 6 -1.37 19.82 0.27
C GLU A 6 0.06 19.27 0.32
N ASN A 7 0.67 19.36 1.48
CA ASN A 7 2.04 18.91 1.70
C ASN A 7 2.09 17.60 2.49
N ASP A 8 1.06 16.76 2.33
CA ASP A 8 1.01 15.47 3.00
C ASP A 8 2.29 14.68 2.72
N LEU A 9 2.86 14.10 3.77
CA LEU A 9 4.18 13.47 3.70
C LEU A 9 4.20 12.18 2.88
N PHE A 10 3.04 11.55 2.67
CA PHE A 10 2.95 10.34 1.86
C PHE A 10 2.95 10.62 0.36
N LEU A 11 2.66 11.85 -0.06
CA LEU A 11 2.61 12.20 -1.48
C LEU A 11 4.00 12.14 -2.10
N GLY A 12 4.11 11.54 -3.26
CA GLY A 12 5.37 11.47 -3.99
C GLY A 12 5.55 10.14 -4.68
N THR A 13 6.77 9.95 -5.19
CA THR A 13 7.17 8.72 -5.86
C THR A 13 8.15 7.98 -4.97
N TRP A 14 7.88 6.70 -4.75
CA TRP A 14 8.65 5.85 -3.84
C TRP A 14 9.19 4.66 -4.63
N GLN A 15 10.48 4.39 -4.48
CA GLN A 15 11.14 3.29 -5.18
C GLN A 15 11.44 2.14 -4.22
N LEU A 16 11.07 0.93 -4.61
CA LEU A 16 11.30 -0.27 -3.80
C LEU A 16 12.79 -0.52 -3.60
N GLN A 17 13.15 -0.83 -2.35
CA GLN A 17 14.47 -1.31 -1.99
C GLN A 17 14.37 -2.81 -1.73
N ALA A 18 14.46 -3.59 -2.83
CA ALA A 18 14.19 -5.02 -2.77
C ALA A 18 15.16 -5.76 -1.84
N ASP A 19 16.42 -5.33 -1.81
CA ASP A 19 17.45 -5.95 -0.98
C ASP A 19 17.26 -5.73 0.52
N LEU A 20 16.44 -4.75 0.91
CA LEU A 20 16.13 -4.48 2.31
C LEU A 20 14.79 -5.09 2.72
N SER A 21 13.99 -5.52 1.75
CA SER A 21 12.65 -6.03 2.01
C SER A 21 12.71 -7.46 2.52
N ASP A 22 11.74 -7.82 3.39
CA ASP A 22 11.73 -9.10 4.08
C ASP A 22 10.33 -9.72 3.96
N TYR A 23 10.22 -10.78 3.17
CA TYR A 23 8.96 -11.44 2.89
C TYR A 23 8.88 -12.77 3.60
N ALA A 24 7.83 -12.94 4.40
CA ALA A 24 7.51 -14.23 5.01
C ALA A 24 6.90 -15.19 4.00
N PHE A 25 6.29 -14.67 2.94
CA PHE A 25 5.65 -15.47 1.90
C PHE A 25 6.00 -14.91 0.52
N GLY A 26 6.57 -15.74 -0.34
CA GLY A 26 7.02 -15.31 -1.66
C GLY A 26 8.35 -14.59 -1.59
N GLN A 27 8.66 -13.85 -2.64
CA GLN A 27 9.89 -13.08 -2.76
C GLN A 27 9.58 -11.65 -3.13
N PRO A 28 10.38 -10.67 -2.68
CA PRO A 28 10.19 -9.30 -3.12
C PRO A 28 10.31 -9.19 -4.64
N PRO A 29 9.58 -8.26 -5.27
CA PRO A 29 9.77 -7.99 -6.69
C PRO A 29 11.20 -7.53 -6.97
N ALA A 30 11.65 -7.67 -8.22
CA ALA A 30 12.96 -7.18 -8.62
C ALA A 30 13.01 -5.66 -8.57
N GLU A 31 11.91 -5.01 -8.97
CA GLU A 31 11.79 -3.55 -8.97
C GLU A 31 10.35 -3.17 -8.63
N GLY A 32 10.16 -1.96 -8.14
CA GLY A 32 8.82 -1.47 -7.83
C GLY A 32 8.80 0.04 -7.66
N ILE A 33 7.74 0.66 -8.16
CA ILE A 33 7.47 2.09 -7.99
C ILE A 33 6.09 2.25 -7.37
N TYR A 34 6.01 3.10 -6.38
CA TYR A 34 4.79 3.38 -5.64
C TYR A 34 4.54 4.88 -5.77
N LEU A 35 3.56 5.25 -6.55
CA LEU A 35 3.21 6.66 -6.73
C LEU A 35 1.97 6.96 -5.88
N ILE A 36 2.12 7.88 -4.95
CA ILE A 36 1.01 8.33 -4.11
C ILE A 36 0.72 9.77 -4.48
N SER A 37 -0.50 10.01 -4.96
CA SER A 37 -0.91 11.34 -5.40
C SER A 37 -2.24 11.71 -4.75
N ARG A 38 -2.57 13.00 -4.82
CA ARG A 38 -3.86 13.49 -4.35
C ARG A 38 -4.94 13.16 -5.39
N TYR A 39 -6.07 12.68 -4.91
CA TYR A 39 -7.22 12.41 -5.76
C TYR A 39 -8.47 12.88 -5.01
N GLY A 40 -9.05 13.99 -5.44
CA GLY A 40 -10.16 14.59 -4.70
C GLY A 40 -9.74 14.93 -3.28
N GLU A 41 -10.47 14.42 -2.31
CA GLU A 41 -10.19 14.63 -0.88
C GLU A 41 -9.27 13.55 -0.30
N GLY A 42 -8.83 12.61 -1.12
CA GLY A 42 -8.05 11.48 -0.65
C GLY A 42 -6.80 11.22 -1.47
N TYR A 43 -6.43 9.95 -1.52
CA TYR A 43 -5.23 9.49 -2.18
C TYR A 43 -5.55 8.64 -3.40
N LYS A 44 -4.64 8.68 -4.36
CA LYS A 44 -4.57 7.67 -5.41
C LYS A 44 -3.23 6.96 -5.30
N PHE A 45 -3.27 5.64 -5.32
CA PHE A 45 -2.09 4.81 -5.29
C PHE A 45 -1.93 4.13 -6.63
N ASP A 46 -0.79 4.37 -7.30
CA ASP A 46 -0.43 3.69 -8.53
C ASP A 46 0.83 2.90 -8.23
N ILE A 47 0.73 1.58 -8.28
CA ILE A 47 1.82 0.70 -7.91
C ILE A 47 2.17 -0.13 -9.12
N THR A 48 3.44 -0.07 -9.56
CA THR A 48 3.97 -0.89 -10.63
C THR A 48 5.16 -1.66 -10.11
N TRP A 49 5.29 -2.90 -10.53
CA TRP A 49 6.44 -3.71 -10.11
C TRP A 49 6.79 -4.71 -11.18
N THR A 50 8.05 -5.17 -11.14
CA THR A 50 8.56 -6.21 -12.01
C THR A 50 8.89 -7.42 -11.16
N THR A 51 8.30 -8.57 -11.48
CA THR A 51 8.58 -9.80 -10.75
C THR A 51 9.99 -10.28 -11.03
N ILE A 52 10.48 -11.23 -10.22
CA ILE A 52 11.81 -11.80 -10.43
C ILE A 52 11.91 -12.56 -11.77
N GLU A 53 10.77 -12.99 -12.33
CA GLU A 53 10.72 -13.61 -13.66
C GLU A 53 10.68 -12.58 -14.79
N GLY A 54 10.64 -11.28 -14.47
CA GLY A 54 10.63 -10.22 -15.46
C GLY A 54 9.25 -9.78 -15.92
N GLN A 55 8.19 -10.26 -15.29
CA GLN A 55 6.83 -9.87 -15.65
C GLN A 55 6.47 -8.53 -15.00
N GLN A 56 5.91 -7.61 -15.80
CA GLN A 56 5.48 -6.31 -15.30
C GLN A 56 4.04 -6.38 -14.82
N MET A 57 3.80 -5.86 -13.63
CA MET A 57 2.50 -5.86 -12.98
C MET A 57 2.15 -4.45 -12.55
N GLU A 58 0.84 -4.17 -12.43
CA GLU A 58 0.40 -2.88 -11.92
C GLU A 58 -0.93 -3.02 -11.18
N THR A 59 -1.17 -2.11 -10.24
CA THR A 59 -2.46 -1.96 -9.58
C THR A 59 -2.66 -0.50 -9.21
N SER A 60 -3.92 -0.09 -9.15
CA SER A 60 -4.31 1.27 -8.79
C SER A 60 -5.54 1.22 -7.93
N TYR A 61 -5.62 2.12 -6.95
CA TYR A 61 -6.85 2.31 -6.20
C TYR A 61 -6.86 3.70 -5.55
N VAL A 62 -8.07 4.13 -5.18
CA VAL A 62 -8.30 5.46 -4.60
C VAL A 62 -9.08 5.29 -3.31
N GLY A 63 -8.96 6.25 -2.42
CA GLY A 63 -9.74 6.29 -1.19
C GLY A 63 -9.45 7.52 -0.37
N VAL A 64 -10.42 7.87 0.48
CA VAL A 64 -10.27 8.94 1.47
C VAL A 64 -9.90 8.27 2.79
N PRO A 65 -8.92 8.81 3.55
CA PRO A 65 -8.48 8.16 4.79
C PRO A 65 -9.42 8.42 5.96
N ASP A 66 -10.68 8.05 5.79
CA ASP A 66 -11.75 8.23 6.77
C ASP A 66 -12.24 6.91 7.37
N GLY A 67 -11.62 5.78 6.98
CA GLY A 67 -12.02 4.47 7.45
C GLY A 67 -13.21 3.86 6.72
N GLU A 68 -13.83 4.59 5.80
CA GLU A 68 -14.95 4.08 5.03
C GLU A 68 -14.46 3.19 3.89
N LYS A 69 -15.33 2.31 3.40
CA LYS A 69 -15.01 1.43 2.28
C LYS A 69 -15.32 2.10 0.95
N TYR A 70 -14.37 2.01 0.03
CA TYR A 70 -14.51 2.54 -1.33
C TYR A 70 -14.35 1.41 -2.33
N PRO A 71 -14.99 1.50 -3.52
CA PRO A 71 -14.87 0.43 -4.51
C PRO A 71 -13.41 0.22 -4.95
N PHE A 72 -13.03 -1.03 -5.10
CA PHE A 72 -11.74 -1.41 -5.66
C PHE A 72 -11.91 -1.75 -7.13
N GLU A 73 -11.04 -1.22 -8.00
CA GLU A 73 -11.25 -1.31 -9.45
C GLU A 73 -11.08 -2.71 -10.04
N ASN A 74 -10.41 -3.61 -9.33
CA ASN A 74 -10.23 -4.98 -9.81
C ASN A 74 -11.02 -5.95 -8.94
N PRO A 75 -12.30 -6.21 -9.26
CA PRO A 75 -13.16 -7.04 -8.41
C PRO A 75 -12.74 -8.51 -8.32
N GLN A 76 -11.84 -8.96 -9.18
CA GLN A 76 -11.29 -10.31 -9.05
C GLN A 76 -10.35 -10.41 -7.85
N ILE A 77 -9.67 -9.31 -7.51
CA ILE A 77 -8.76 -9.26 -6.37
C ILE A 77 -9.51 -8.88 -5.10
N ALA A 78 -10.30 -7.81 -5.16
CA ALA A 78 -11.04 -7.30 -4.02
C ALA A 78 -12.18 -6.44 -4.54
N ASP A 79 -13.25 -6.26 -3.74
CA ASP A 79 -14.36 -5.39 -4.13
C ASP A 79 -14.37 -4.07 -3.38
N ALA A 80 -13.59 -3.93 -2.31
CA ALA A 80 -13.54 -2.68 -1.54
C ALA A 80 -12.18 -2.49 -0.90
N VAL A 81 -11.86 -1.22 -0.65
CA VAL A 81 -10.66 -0.81 0.07
C VAL A 81 -11.03 0.29 1.05
N SER A 82 -10.42 0.28 2.24
CA SER A 82 -10.54 1.37 3.20
C SER A 82 -9.17 1.89 3.55
N LEU A 83 -9.08 3.19 3.82
CA LEU A 83 -7.85 3.85 4.26
C LEU A 83 -8.12 4.49 5.62
N THR A 84 -7.17 4.38 6.53
CA THR A 84 -7.27 4.97 7.86
C THR A 84 -5.98 5.69 8.19
N ARG A 85 -6.10 6.98 8.50
CA ARG A 85 -4.97 7.76 9.01
C ARG A 85 -4.82 7.47 10.49
N VAL A 86 -3.76 6.75 10.87
CA VAL A 86 -3.49 6.45 12.28
C VAL A 86 -2.84 7.65 12.95
N ASP A 87 -1.81 8.22 12.33
CA ASP A 87 -1.23 9.51 12.72
C ASP A 87 -0.53 10.11 11.50
N GLU A 88 0.24 11.19 11.68
CA GLU A 88 0.84 11.87 10.53
C GLU A 88 1.90 11.04 9.80
N LEU A 89 2.43 10.00 10.43
CA LEU A 89 3.47 9.14 9.85
C LEU A 89 2.99 7.72 9.56
N ILE A 90 1.72 7.39 9.85
CA ILE A 90 1.19 6.04 9.69
C ILE A 90 -0.15 6.10 8.97
N LEU A 91 -0.23 5.39 7.85
CA LEU A 91 -1.43 5.28 7.02
C LEU A 91 -1.71 3.81 6.74
N ASP A 92 -2.88 3.34 7.20
CA ASP A 92 -3.30 1.96 7.01
C ASP A 92 -4.26 1.83 5.84
N SER A 93 -4.24 0.67 5.18
CA SER A 93 -5.27 0.30 4.22
C SER A 93 -5.68 -1.15 4.45
N GLU A 94 -6.93 -1.45 4.10
CA GLU A 94 -7.48 -2.80 4.19
C GLU A 94 -8.25 -3.08 2.91
N THR A 95 -8.15 -4.31 2.40
CA THR A 95 -8.94 -4.73 1.26
C THR A 95 -9.94 -5.78 1.70
N PHE A 96 -11.11 -5.78 1.04
CA PHE A 96 -12.23 -6.64 1.39
C PHE A 96 -12.78 -7.34 0.16
N LYS A 97 -13.33 -8.52 0.35
CA LYS A 97 -14.10 -9.22 -0.67
C LYS A 97 -15.24 -9.95 0.01
N ASP A 98 -16.46 -9.74 -0.50
CA ASP A 98 -17.69 -10.33 0.06
C ASP A 98 -17.84 -10.04 1.56
N GLY A 99 -17.48 -8.81 1.96
CA GLY A 99 -17.56 -8.36 3.35
C GLY A 99 -16.46 -8.88 4.26
N ARG A 100 -15.52 -9.67 3.75
CA ARG A 100 -14.44 -10.24 4.53
C ARG A 100 -13.13 -9.52 4.24
N ARG A 101 -12.38 -9.15 5.29
CA ARG A 101 -11.07 -8.53 5.12
C ARG A 101 -10.09 -9.55 4.54
N LEU A 102 -9.41 -9.16 3.46
CA LEU A 102 -8.39 -9.99 2.82
C LEU A 102 -6.99 -9.62 3.26
N THR A 103 -6.69 -8.31 3.27
CA THR A 103 -5.34 -7.83 3.58
C THR A 103 -5.40 -6.61 4.45
N HIS A 104 -4.30 -6.37 5.15
CA HIS A 104 -4.04 -5.13 5.88
C HIS A 104 -2.64 -4.67 5.51
N ALA A 105 -2.49 -3.42 5.17
CA ALA A 105 -1.19 -2.83 4.86
C ALA A 105 -0.99 -1.60 5.72
N ARG A 106 0.14 -1.54 6.43
CA ARG A 106 0.53 -0.38 7.21
C ARG A 106 1.71 0.29 6.56
N ARG A 107 1.56 1.57 6.25
CA ARG A 107 2.63 2.40 5.70
C ARG A 107 3.13 3.31 6.79
N GLU A 108 4.44 3.24 7.06
CA GLU A 108 5.08 4.02 8.11
C GLU A 108 6.23 4.80 7.51
N LEU A 109 6.25 6.12 7.73
CA LEU A 109 7.37 6.95 7.30
C LEU A 109 8.44 6.90 8.37
N ILE A 110 9.65 6.56 7.97
CA ILE A 110 10.79 6.38 8.86
C ILE A 110 12.00 7.15 8.31
N GLU A 111 13.06 7.25 9.11
CA GLU A 111 14.34 7.83 8.69
C GLU A 111 14.19 9.21 8.06
N ASN A 112 13.75 10.19 8.85
CA ASN A 112 13.54 11.57 8.40
C ASN A 112 12.46 11.71 7.33
N ARG A 113 11.53 10.73 7.27
CA ARG A 113 10.35 10.75 6.40
C ARG A 113 10.65 10.58 4.92
N ASP A 114 11.84 10.15 4.56
CA ASP A 114 12.17 9.89 3.16
C ASP A 114 12.26 8.40 2.83
N ARG A 115 11.97 7.54 3.82
CA ARG A 115 11.83 6.10 3.62
C ARG A 115 10.46 5.65 4.15
N MET A 116 9.82 4.75 3.43
CA MET A 116 8.51 4.21 3.81
C MET A 116 8.63 2.71 4.01
N ARG A 117 8.18 2.23 5.17
CA ARG A 117 8.06 0.80 5.44
C ARG A 117 6.61 0.40 5.24
N VAL A 118 6.37 -0.59 4.39
CA VAL A 118 5.03 -1.14 4.15
C VAL A 118 4.98 -2.56 4.69
N THR A 119 4.17 -2.77 5.71
CA THR A 119 3.95 -4.11 6.29
C THR A 119 2.59 -4.59 5.81
N GLN A 120 2.59 -5.57 4.93
CA GLN A 120 1.36 -6.12 4.37
C GLN A 120 1.11 -7.49 4.98
N SER A 121 -0.07 -7.67 5.59
CA SER A 121 -0.47 -8.91 6.23
C SER A 121 -1.65 -9.52 5.49
N ALA A 122 -1.66 -10.84 5.40
CA ALA A 122 -2.74 -11.58 4.77
C ALA A 122 -2.93 -12.89 5.53
N GLU A 123 -4.11 -13.49 5.35
CA GLU A 123 -4.44 -14.74 5.99
C GLU A 123 -4.61 -15.82 4.92
N THR A 124 -3.96 -16.96 5.13
CA THR A 124 -4.12 -18.12 4.25
C THR A 124 -5.45 -18.80 4.52
N PRO A 125 -5.93 -19.69 3.61
CA PRO A 125 -7.20 -20.39 3.83
C PRO A 125 -7.27 -21.20 5.11
N ASP A 126 -6.13 -21.64 5.64
CA ASP A 126 -6.09 -22.42 6.89
C ASP A 126 -6.03 -21.56 8.14
N GLY A 127 -6.13 -20.21 7.98
CA GLY A 127 -6.14 -19.28 9.12
C GLY A 127 -4.77 -18.78 9.55
N THR A 128 -3.70 -19.18 8.87
CA THR A 128 -2.36 -18.69 9.19
C THR A 128 -2.18 -17.26 8.67
N VAL A 129 -1.72 -16.37 9.55
CA VAL A 129 -1.44 -14.98 9.18
C VAL A 129 0.05 -14.84 8.89
N PHE A 130 0.38 -14.18 7.78
CA PHE A 130 1.77 -13.88 7.45
C PHE A 130 1.90 -12.41 7.07
N SER A 131 3.13 -11.88 7.17
CA SER A 131 3.41 -10.49 6.85
C SER A 131 4.63 -10.39 5.95
N ASN A 132 4.53 -9.51 4.95
CA ASN A 132 5.66 -9.14 4.09
C ASN A 132 5.99 -7.69 4.36
N ILE A 133 7.28 -7.38 4.48
CA ILE A 133 7.75 -6.03 4.76
C ILE A 133 8.54 -5.53 3.55
N SER A 134 8.09 -4.41 3.00
CA SER A 134 8.76 -3.75 1.88
C SER A 134 9.27 -2.38 2.32
N TYR A 135 10.42 -2.00 1.84
CA TYR A 135 11.00 -0.67 2.09
C TYR A 135 11.08 0.08 0.78
N TYR A 136 10.68 1.35 0.83
CA TYR A 136 10.66 2.25 -0.33
C TYR A 136 11.43 3.51 0.01
N GLN A 137 12.20 4.01 -0.95
CA GLN A 137 12.92 5.28 -0.82
C GLN A 137 12.20 6.33 -1.64
N LYS A 138 11.99 7.51 -1.05
CA LYS A 138 11.37 8.62 -1.76
C LYS A 138 12.36 9.18 -2.79
N ILE A 139 11.90 9.33 -4.02
CA ILE A 139 12.74 9.82 -5.10
C ILE A 139 12.23 11.14 -5.69
N VAL A 140 10.96 11.48 -5.47
CA VAL A 140 10.42 12.77 -5.91
C VAL A 140 9.41 13.28 -4.90
#